data_04ce60afd00936505147e3abacff4256
#
_entry.id   04ce60afd00936505147e3abacff4256
#
_cell.length_a   1.000
_cell.length_b   1.000
_cell.length_c   1.000
_cell.angle_alpha   90.00
_cell.angle_beta   90.00
_cell.angle_gamma   90.00
#
_symmetry.space_group_name_H-M   'P 1'
#
loop_
_entity.id
_entity.type
_entity.pdbx_description
1 polymer ?
#
loop_
_entity_poly.entity_id
_entity_poly.type
_entity_poly.pdbx_seq_one_letter_code
_entity_poly.pdbx_strand_id
1 'polypeptide(L)'
;VGREYLTLDRMTRTLSGGEAQRVNLTTSLGSSLVNTLYILDEPSIGLHPRDTDRLIQLLERLRNIGNTVVVVEHDQEVIRAADEIIDIGPGAGENGGMLVYQGTFKDLPARNGSITGQYLKGDKAIKIPERRREPSGRAIVLKGASQNNLKGIEATFPLHMLVCVTGVSGSGKSTLVQDTLYGAIKKKREGYTGFIGHHESIHGTQFIHDVIL
;
A
#
# COMPACT_ATOMS: atom_id res chain seq x y z
N VAL A 1 12.53 7.22 9.41
CA VAL A 1 11.56 6.85 8.38
C VAL A 1 10.40 6.05 9.00
N GLY A 2 9.71 6.59 10.04
CA GLY A 2 8.48 6.02 10.60
C GLY A 2 8.59 4.60 11.15
N ARG A 3 9.69 4.23 11.80
CA ARG A 3 9.96 2.87 12.30
C ARG A 3 10.06 2.76 13.82
N GLU A 4 9.59 3.74 14.52
CA GLU A 4 9.66 3.81 15.98
C GLU A 4 8.96 2.62 16.68
N TYR A 5 8.14 1.86 15.94
CA TYR A 5 7.47 0.65 16.38
C TYR A 5 8.22 -0.65 16.05
N LEU A 6 9.30 -0.61 15.24
CA LEU A 6 10.12 -1.79 14.92
C LEU A 6 11.27 -1.92 15.90
N THR A 7 11.40 -3.08 16.50
CA THR A 7 12.54 -3.45 17.34
C THR A 7 13.64 -4.11 16.51
N LEU A 8 14.89 -3.96 16.91
CA LEU A 8 16.06 -4.49 16.15
C LEU A 8 16.13 -6.02 16.14
N ASP A 9 15.48 -6.67 17.07
CA ASP A 9 15.39 -8.13 17.22
C ASP A 9 14.26 -8.75 16.39
N ARG A 10 13.45 -7.94 15.71
CA ARG A 10 12.35 -8.43 14.89
C ARG A 10 12.86 -9.18 13.66
N MET A 11 12.43 -10.43 13.50
CA MET A 11 12.84 -11.27 12.37
C MET A 11 12.37 -10.67 11.04
N THR A 12 13.23 -10.62 10.04
CA THR A 12 12.97 -10.05 8.70
C THR A 12 11.72 -10.65 8.03
N ARG A 13 11.46 -11.94 8.23
CA ARG A 13 10.27 -12.64 7.70
C ARG A 13 8.93 -12.13 8.25
N THR A 14 8.95 -11.36 9.33
CA THR A 14 7.74 -10.76 9.93
C THR A 14 7.50 -9.33 9.47
N LEU A 15 8.40 -8.80 8.65
CA LEU A 15 8.25 -7.48 8.05
C LEU A 15 7.30 -7.57 6.85
N SER A 16 6.44 -6.57 6.71
CA SER A 16 5.72 -6.36 5.45
C SER A 16 6.68 -5.99 4.32
N GLY A 17 6.29 -6.22 3.06
CA GLY A 17 7.12 -5.87 1.89
C GLY A 17 7.61 -4.42 1.94
N GLY A 18 6.72 -3.47 2.24
CA GLY A 18 7.10 -2.06 2.39
C GLY A 18 8.02 -1.79 3.60
N GLU A 19 7.91 -2.54 4.70
CA GLU A 19 8.84 -2.43 5.82
C GLU A 19 10.24 -2.92 5.45
N ALA A 20 10.35 -4.07 4.78
CA ALA A 20 11.63 -4.63 4.31
C ALA A 20 12.32 -3.67 3.33
N GLN A 21 11.58 -3.13 2.37
CA GLN A 21 12.10 -2.20 1.37
C GLN A 21 12.62 -0.90 2.03
N ARG A 22 11.92 -0.35 3.02
CA ARG A 22 12.40 0.81 3.78
C ARG A 22 13.64 0.52 4.63
N VAL A 23 13.80 -0.72 5.13
CA VAL A 23 15.05 -1.15 5.79
C VAL A 23 16.21 -1.06 4.80
N ASN A 24 16.05 -1.61 3.60
CA ASN A 24 17.08 -1.60 2.56
C ASN A 24 17.43 -0.15 2.13
N LEU A 25 16.44 0.72 1.90
CA LEU A 25 16.67 2.13 1.58
C LEU A 25 17.43 2.89 2.66
N THR A 26 17.17 2.60 3.95
CA THR A 26 17.92 3.26 5.04
C THR A 26 19.37 2.80 5.09
N THR A 27 19.63 1.53 4.77
CA THR A 27 21.01 1.01 4.68
C THR A 27 21.76 1.71 3.54
N SER A 28 21.11 1.92 2.40
CA SER A 28 21.68 2.65 1.26
C SER A 28 22.02 4.10 1.61
N LEU A 29 21.17 4.78 2.39
CA LEU A 29 21.45 6.14 2.90
C LEU A 29 22.63 6.19 3.87
N GLY A 30 22.81 5.13 4.68
CA GLY A 30 23.92 5.04 5.62
C GLY A 30 25.28 4.78 4.95
N SER A 31 25.31 4.41 3.69
CA SER A 31 26.54 4.02 2.97
C SER A 31 27.42 5.18 2.54
N SER A 32 26.98 6.42 2.67
CA SER A 32 27.72 7.65 2.23
C SER A 32 28.22 7.59 0.76
N LEU A 33 27.58 6.77 -0.07
CA LEU A 33 27.94 6.66 -1.48
C LEU A 33 27.52 7.92 -2.24
N VAL A 34 28.41 8.41 -3.08
CA VAL A 34 28.19 9.51 -4.03
C VAL A 34 28.47 9.05 -5.45
N ASN A 35 27.95 9.75 -6.46
CA ASN A 35 28.07 9.39 -7.87
C ASN A 35 27.54 7.97 -8.17
N THR A 36 26.53 7.54 -7.42
CA THR A 36 25.93 6.21 -7.55
C THR A 36 24.56 6.33 -8.23
N LEU A 37 24.24 5.36 -9.07
CA LEU A 37 22.90 5.19 -9.65
C LEU A 37 22.09 4.23 -8.77
N TYR A 38 21.01 4.74 -8.19
CA TYR A 38 20.01 3.94 -7.49
C TYR A 38 18.84 3.67 -8.41
N ILE A 39 18.45 2.40 -8.54
CA ILE A 39 17.27 1.96 -9.30
C ILE A 39 16.30 1.32 -8.33
N LEU A 40 15.10 1.85 -8.25
CA LEU A 40 14.05 1.43 -7.30
C LEU A 40 12.78 1.10 -8.08
N ASP A 41 12.21 -0.07 -7.80
CA ASP A 41 10.98 -0.52 -8.43
C ASP A 41 9.85 -0.47 -7.40
N GLU A 42 8.82 0.33 -7.67
CA GLU A 42 7.63 0.56 -6.84
C GLU A 42 7.92 0.76 -5.33
N PRO A 43 8.85 1.66 -4.94
CA PRO A 43 9.19 1.83 -3.53
C PRO A 43 8.06 2.36 -2.65
N SER A 44 7.00 2.92 -3.23
CA SER A 44 5.80 3.38 -2.53
C SER A 44 4.79 2.27 -2.23
N ILE A 45 4.98 1.05 -2.77
CA ILE A 45 3.99 -0.02 -2.65
C ILE A 45 3.61 -0.31 -1.20
N GLY A 46 2.31 -0.34 -0.92
CA GLY A 46 1.78 -0.60 0.42
C GLY A 46 2.04 0.53 1.43
N LEU A 47 2.54 1.68 1.02
CA LEU A 47 2.67 2.85 1.88
C LEU A 47 1.32 3.55 2.10
N HIS A 48 1.18 4.12 3.28
CA HIS A 48 0.14 5.12 3.53
C HIS A 48 0.62 6.48 2.97
N PRO A 49 -0.26 7.37 2.46
CA PRO A 49 0.14 8.69 1.92
C PRO A 49 1.08 9.49 2.82
N ARG A 50 0.88 9.45 4.15
CA ARG A 50 1.79 10.05 5.14
C ARG A 50 3.22 9.51 5.05
N ASP A 51 3.39 8.23 4.69
CA ASP A 51 4.70 7.59 4.61
C ASP A 51 5.34 7.84 3.24
N THR A 52 4.53 8.11 2.21
CA THR A 52 5.00 8.51 0.86
C THR A 52 5.79 9.82 0.92
N ASP A 53 5.34 10.83 1.68
CA ASP A 53 6.09 12.08 1.88
C ASP A 53 7.50 11.82 2.43
N ARG A 54 7.62 10.90 3.38
CA ARG A 54 8.93 10.55 3.96
C ARG A 54 9.82 9.79 2.97
N LEU A 55 9.23 8.97 2.11
CA LEU A 55 9.94 8.32 1.02
C LEU A 55 10.48 9.37 0.04
N ILE A 56 9.67 10.33 -0.39
CA ILE A 56 10.06 11.42 -1.29
C ILE A 56 11.26 12.18 -0.69
N GLN A 57 11.16 12.63 0.56
CA GLN A 57 12.26 13.31 1.24
C GLN A 57 13.56 12.50 1.27
N LEU A 58 13.44 11.17 1.38
CA LEU A 58 14.57 10.25 1.38
C LEU A 58 15.20 10.16 -0.01
N LEU A 59 14.40 10.05 -1.06
CA LEU A 59 14.87 10.03 -2.46
C LEU A 59 15.55 11.34 -2.84
N GLU A 60 14.96 12.48 -2.44
CA GLU A 60 15.55 13.79 -2.62
C GLU A 60 16.90 13.95 -1.91
N ARG A 61 17.04 13.44 -0.70
CA ARG A 61 18.33 13.43 0.02
C ARG A 61 19.39 12.63 -0.73
N LEU A 62 19.03 11.43 -1.22
CA LEU A 62 19.95 10.61 -2.04
C LEU A 62 20.43 11.38 -3.27
N ARG A 63 19.52 12.05 -3.97
CA ARG A 63 19.85 12.91 -5.13
C ARG A 63 20.76 14.07 -4.71
N ASN A 64 20.41 14.78 -3.65
CA ASN A 64 21.10 16.01 -3.23
C ASN A 64 22.53 15.79 -2.75
N ILE A 65 22.91 14.59 -2.32
CA ILE A 65 24.30 14.24 -2.00
C ILE A 65 25.12 13.82 -3.24
N GLY A 66 24.58 13.99 -4.44
CA GLY A 66 25.29 13.78 -5.71
C GLY A 66 25.06 12.41 -6.36
N ASN A 67 23.93 11.76 -6.06
CA ASN A 67 23.54 10.51 -6.73
C ASN A 67 22.48 10.76 -7.80
N THR A 68 22.31 9.75 -8.67
CA THR A 68 21.19 9.65 -9.59
C THR A 68 20.20 8.61 -9.04
N VAL A 69 18.91 8.95 -9.01
CA VAL A 69 17.86 8.06 -8.52
C VAL A 69 16.84 7.85 -9.64
N VAL A 70 16.70 6.61 -10.09
CA VAL A 70 15.68 6.18 -11.05
C VAL A 70 14.63 5.38 -10.30
N VAL A 71 13.37 5.78 -10.43
CA VAL A 71 12.25 5.16 -9.73
C VAL A 71 11.19 4.73 -10.74
N VAL A 72 10.78 3.47 -10.71
CA VAL A 72 9.57 3.00 -11.40
C VAL A 72 8.41 3.19 -10.44
N GLU A 73 7.43 4.00 -10.80
CA GLU A 73 6.38 4.40 -9.87
C GLU A 73 5.03 4.70 -10.53
N HIS A 74 3.97 4.55 -9.72
CA HIS A 74 2.59 4.88 -10.07
C HIS A 74 1.96 5.86 -9.07
N ASP A 75 2.62 6.11 -7.94
CA ASP A 75 2.16 7.07 -6.94
C ASP A 75 2.29 8.50 -7.49
N GLN A 76 1.17 9.25 -7.45
CA GLN A 76 1.09 10.58 -8.02
C GLN A 76 2.04 11.58 -7.35
N GLU A 77 2.24 11.48 -6.04
CA GLU A 77 3.09 12.41 -5.30
C GLU A 77 4.57 12.16 -5.61
N VAL A 78 4.98 10.89 -5.76
CA VAL A 78 6.35 10.55 -6.19
C VAL A 78 6.60 11.05 -7.60
N ILE A 79 5.66 10.83 -8.55
CA ILE A 79 5.79 11.31 -9.93
C ILE A 79 5.87 12.85 -9.98
N ARG A 80 5.09 13.56 -9.14
CA ARG A 80 5.12 15.04 -9.05
C ARG A 80 6.44 15.58 -8.53
N ALA A 81 7.10 14.83 -7.64
CA ALA A 81 8.38 15.22 -7.02
C ALA A 81 9.59 14.93 -7.91
N ALA A 82 9.43 14.19 -9.00
CA ALA A 82 10.52 13.86 -9.91
C ALA A 82 10.98 15.10 -10.71
N ASP A 83 12.29 15.21 -10.92
CA ASP A 83 12.89 16.25 -11.77
C ASP A 83 12.60 15.96 -13.25
N GLU A 84 12.62 14.67 -13.64
CA GLU A 84 12.40 14.17 -15.01
C GLU A 84 11.44 12.99 -14.96
N ILE A 85 10.51 12.94 -15.92
CA ILE A 85 9.55 11.85 -16.09
C ILE A 85 9.80 11.19 -17.44
N ILE A 86 9.88 9.87 -17.45
CA ILE A 86 9.91 9.02 -18.63
C ILE A 86 8.63 8.20 -18.63
N ASP A 87 7.70 8.50 -19.55
CA ASP A 87 6.40 7.80 -19.64
C ASP A 87 6.42 6.81 -20.81
N ILE A 88 6.16 5.55 -20.50
CA ILE A 88 6.17 4.43 -21.44
C ILE A 88 4.72 3.99 -21.68
N GLY A 89 4.36 3.83 -22.96
CA GLY A 89 3.01 3.46 -23.33
C GLY A 89 2.87 3.20 -24.85
N PRO A 90 1.69 3.53 -25.43
CA PRO A 90 0.47 4.02 -24.79
C PRO A 90 -0.34 2.93 -24.07
N GLY A 91 -0.11 1.64 -24.39
CA GLY A 91 -0.81 0.50 -23.80
C GLY A 91 0.12 -0.48 -23.12
N ALA A 92 -0.34 -1.72 -22.98
CA ALA A 92 0.43 -2.83 -22.42
C ALA A 92 0.74 -3.89 -23.48
N GLY A 93 1.73 -4.76 -23.24
CA GLY A 93 2.13 -5.82 -24.15
C GLY A 93 2.57 -5.28 -25.52
N GLU A 94 2.05 -5.86 -26.59
CA GLU A 94 2.39 -5.48 -27.98
C GLU A 94 2.04 -4.01 -28.32
N ASN A 95 1.08 -3.42 -27.60
CA ASN A 95 0.65 -2.04 -27.78
C ASN A 95 1.39 -1.05 -26.86
N GLY A 96 2.40 -1.52 -26.13
CA GLY A 96 3.22 -0.73 -25.22
C GLY A 96 4.66 -0.56 -25.70
N GLY A 97 5.55 -0.24 -24.77
CA GLY A 97 6.99 -0.19 -25.01
C GLY A 97 7.49 1.04 -25.79
N MET A 98 6.64 2.01 -26.05
CA MET A 98 7.02 3.24 -26.73
C MET A 98 7.27 4.35 -25.73
N LEU A 99 8.28 5.18 -25.98
CA LEU A 99 8.47 6.43 -25.23
C LEU A 99 7.37 7.40 -25.64
N VAL A 100 6.43 7.67 -24.71
CA VAL A 100 5.28 8.55 -24.94
C VAL A 100 5.60 9.98 -24.53
N TYR A 101 6.38 10.13 -23.46
CA TYR A 101 6.80 11.43 -22.95
C TYR A 101 8.16 11.31 -22.24
N GLN A 102 8.97 12.37 -22.36
CA GLN A 102 10.14 12.60 -21.52
C GLN A 102 10.26 14.11 -21.24
N GLY A 103 10.39 14.46 -19.97
CA GLY A 103 10.51 15.85 -19.50
C GLY A 103 9.99 16.06 -18.10
N THR A 104 9.74 17.32 -17.74
CA THR A 104 9.31 17.71 -16.39
C THR A 104 7.82 17.43 -16.16
N PHE A 105 7.40 17.34 -14.90
CA PHE A 105 5.97 17.23 -14.55
C PHE A 105 5.15 18.43 -15.11
N LYS A 106 5.74 19.61 -15.15
CA LYS A 106 5.08 20.83 -15.64
C LYS A 106 4.65 20.69 -17.10
N ASP A 107 5.53 20.11 -17.91
CA ASP A 107 5.35 20.00 -19.36
C ASP A 107 4.68 18.69 -19.78
N LEU A 108 4.41 17.80 -18.82
CA LEU A 108 3.71 16.53 -19.07
C LEU A 108 2.36 16.79 -19.76
N PRO A 109 2.12 16.26 -20.97
CA PRO A 109 0.91 16.58 -21.71
C PRO A 109 -0.33 15.92 -21.09
N ALA A 110 -1.39 16.71 -20.93
CA ALA A 110 -2.71 16.20 -20.56
C ALA A 110 -3.41 15.49 -21.74
N ARG A 111 -3.02 15.81 -22.97
CA ARG A 111 -3.56 15.27 -24.23
C ARG A 111 -2.41 14.69 -25.07
N ASN A 112 -2.74 13.89 -26.08
CA ASN A 112 -1.77 13.33 -27.04
C ASN A 112 -0.88 12.19 -26.50
N GLY A 113 -1.53 11.08 -26.14
CA GLY A 113 -0.86 9.78 -25.99
C GLY A 113 -0.49 9.38 -24.56
N SER A 114 -0.18 10.33 -23.65
CA SER A 114 0.10 10.01 -22.26
C SER A 114 -1.18 9.77 -21.46
N ILE A 115 -1.46 8.52 -21.12
CA ILE A 115 -2.55 8.16 -20.20
C ILE A 115 -2.22 8.68 -18.80
N THR A 116 -0.99 8.52 -18.36
CA THR A 116 -0.46 9.04 -17.10
C THR A 116 -0.71 10.54 -16.97
N GLY A 117 -0.36 11.32 -18.01
CA GLY A 117 -0.59 12.75 -18.05
C GLY A 117 -2.06 13.14 -17.92
N GLN A 118 -2.96 12.41 -18.60
CA GLN A 118 -4.41 12.67 -18.52
C GLN A 118 -4.96 12.51 -17.10
N TYR A 119 -4.52 11.48 -16.35
CA TYR A 119 -4.93 11.29 -14.96
C TYR A 119 -4.30 12.33 -14.03
N LEU A 120 -3.00 12.60 -14.17
CA LEU A 120 -2.28 13.53 -13.30
C LEU A 120 -2.74 15.00 -13.48
N LYS A 121 -3.19 15.37 -14.66
CA LYS A 121 -3.72 16.72 -14.95
C LYS A 121 -5.25 16.83 -14.72
N GLY A 122 -5.94 15.71 -14.43
CA GLY A 122 -7.35 15.67 -14.11
C GLY A 122 -8.28 15.59 -15.33
N ASP A 123 -7.78 15.41 -16.54
CA ASP A 123 -8.62 15.21 -17.75
C ASP A 123 -9.32 13.85 -17.72
N LYS A 124 -8.71 12.87 -17.05
CA LYS A 124 -9.30 11.58 -16.71
C LYS A 124 -9.37 11.40 -15.20
N ALA A 125 -10.47 10.85 -14.73
CA ALA A 125 -10.65 10.48 -13.33
C ALA A 125 -11.53 9.23 -13.22
N ILE A 126 -11.30 8.44 -12.18
CA ILE A 126 -12.21 7.36 -11.79
C ILE A 126 -13.42 8.02 -11.12
N LYS A 127 -14.58 7.92 -11.75
CA LYS A 127 -15.80 8.53 -11.21
C LYS A 127 -16.19 7.91 -9.88
N ILE A 128 -16.37 8.75 -8.88
CA ILE A 128 -16.96 8.34 -7.61
C ILE A 128 -18.46 8.13 -7.86
N PRO A 129 -19.05 6.96 -7.49
CA PRO A 129 -20.47 6.73 -7.67
C PRO A 129 -21.30 7.70 -6.82
N GLU A 130 -22.35 8.27 -7.41
CA GLU A 130 -23.26 9.20 -6.72
C GLU A 130 -23.99 8.54 -5.54
N ARG A 131 -24.27 7.25 -5.66
CA ARG A 131 -24.91 6.46 -4.59
C ARG A 131 -24.02 5.28 -4.22
N ARG A 132 -23.88 5.06 -2.92
CA ARG A 132 -23.25 3.85 -2.37
C ARG A 132 -24.31 2.78 -2.17
N ARG A 133 -23.87 1.51 -2.20
CA ARG A 133 -24.73 0.36 -1.88
C ARG A 133 -25.22 0.47 -0.45
N GLU A 134 -26.50 0.24 -0.21
CA GLU A 134 -27.06 0.16 1.13
C GLU A 134 -26.68 -1.17 1.80
N PRO A 135 -26.32 -1.15 3.09
CA PRO A 135 -26.04 -2.37 3.83
C PRO A 135 -27.25 -3.31 3.89
N SER A 136 -27.02 -4.61 3.73
CA SER A 136 -28.07 -5.64 3.78
C SER A 136 -28.60 -5.92 5.20
N GLY A 137 -28.07 -5.25 6.22
CA GLY A 137 -28.32 -5.54 7.63
C GLY A 137 -27.56 -6.77 8.16
N ARG A 138 -26.89 -7.54 7.31
CA ARG A 138 -26.04 -8.67 7.70
C ARG A 138 -24.59 -8.22 7.78
N ALA A 139 -23.88 -8.65 8.83
CA ALA A 139 -22.49 -8.31 9.04
C ALA A 139 -21.76 -9.43 9.79
N ILE A 140 -20.43 -9.46 9.64
CA ILE A 140 -19.54 -10.14 10.58
C ILE A 140 -19.12 -9.11 11.62
N VAL A 141 -19.29 -9.45 12.90
CA VAL A 141 -18.88 -8.64 14.02
C VAL A 141 -17.79 -9.36 14.78
N LEU A 142 -16.61 -8.79 14.81
CA LEU A 142 -15.45 -9.26 15.57
C LEU A 142 -15.31 -8.39 16.81
N LYS A 143 -15.33 -9.00 18.00
CA LYS A 143 -15.24 -8.27 19.29
C LYS A 143 -13.97 -8.61 20.04
N GLY A 144 -13.44 -7.62 20.74
CA GLY A 144 -12.31 -7.77 21.65
C GLY A 144 -11.01 -8.18 20.94
N ALA A 145 -10.82 -7.78 19.68
CA ALA A 145 -9.58 -8.07 18.95
C ALA A 145 -8.39 -7.38 19.61
N SER A 146 -7.46 -8.17 20.20
CA SER A 146 -6.36 -7.68 21.03
C SER A 146 -5.00 -8.26 20.66
N GLN A 147 -4.90 -8.90 19.50
CA GLN A 147 -3.63 -9.42 19.01
C GLN A 147 -2.65 -8.29 18.66
N ASN A 148 -1.37 -8.48 18.99
CA ASN A 148 -0.27 -7.53 18.74
C ASN A 148 -0.60 -6.12 19.34
N ASN A 149 -0.73 -5.10 18.49
CA ASN A 149 -1.02 -3.73 18.91
C ASN A 149 -2.51 -3.38 18.94
N LEU A 150 -3.40 -4.30 18.64
CA LEU A 150 -4.85 -4.08 18.75
C LEU A 150 -5.27 -3.92 20.21
N LYS A 151 -6.19 -3.03 20.50
CA LYS A 151 -6.57 -2.58 21.84
C LYS A 151 -7.95 -3.07 22.28
N GLY A 152 -8.26 -4.36 22.03
CA GLY A 152 -9.58 -4.91 22.37
C GLY A 152 -10.69 -4.30 21.50
N ILE A 153 -10.40 -4.04 20.23
CA ILE A 153 -11.32 -3.31 19.36
C ILE A 153 -12.50 -4.18 18.91
N GLU A 154 -13.62 -3.53 18.65
CA GLU A 154 -14.76 -4.10 17.95
C GLU A 154 -14.76 -3.62 16.49
N ALA A 155 -14.90 -4.54 15.53
CA ALA A 155 -14.96 -4.23 14.12
C ALA A 155 -16.13 -4.93 13.46
N THR A 156 -16.93 -4.17 12.69
CA THR A 156 -18.09 -4.67 11.95
C THR A 156 -17.81 -4.64 10.46
N PHE A 157 -17.95 -5.78 9.80
CA PHE A 157 -17.75 -5.97 8.38
C PHE A 157 -19.10 -6.27 7.72
N PRO A 158 -19.79 -5.27 7.15
CA PRO A 158 -21.06 -5.47 6.49
C PRO A 158 -20.90 -6.39 5.28
N LEU A 159 -21.81 -7.37 5.16
CA LEU A 159 -21.78 -8.34 4.06
C LEU A 159 -22.35 -7.76 2.77
N HIS A 160 -21.93 -8.33 1.63
CA HIS A 160 -22.26 -7.88 0.28
C HIS A 160 -21.78 -6.45 -0.05
N MET A 161 -20.76 -5.98 0.68
CA MET A 161 -20.15 -4.67 0.53
C MET A 161 -18.66 -4.80 0.15
N LEU A 162 -18.13 -3.81 -0.52
CA LEU A 162 -16.68 -3.59 -0.59
C LEU A 162 -16.28 -2.84 0.68
N VAL A 163 -15.54 -3.50 1.55
CA VAL A 163 -15.05 -2.94 2.81
C VAL A 163 -13.56 -2.67 2.71
N CYS A 164 -13.15 -1.43 2.97
CA CYS A 164 -11.75 -1.04 2.96
C CYS A 164 -11.25 -0.85 4.40
N VAL A 165 -10.18 -1.55 4.77
CA VAL A 165 -9.48 -1.38 6.05
C VAL A 165 -8.23 -0.53 5.79
N THR A 166 -8.22 0.69 6.34
CA THR A 166 -7.17 1.68 6.09
C THR A 166 -6.42 2.06 7.37
N GLY A 167 -5.33 2.76 7.22
CA GLY A 167 -4.51 3.27 8.33
C GLY A 167 -3.02 3.25 8.00
N VAL A 168 -2.22 3.93 8.80
CA VAL A 168 -0.77 4.02 8.61
C VAL A 168 -0.09 2.65 8.69
N SER A 169 1.13 2.53 8.15
CA SER A 169 1.92 1.31 8.26
C SER A 169 2.13 0.94 9.73
N GLY A 170 2.00 -0.36 10.06
CA GLY A 170 2.11 -0.84 11.45
C GLY A 170 0.89 -0.58 12.34
N SER A 171 -0.22 -0.02 11.83
CA SER A 171 -1.44 0.25 12.64
C SER A 171 -2.23 -0.98 13.06
N GLY A 172 -1.89 -2.18 12.55
CA GLY A 172 -2.57 -3.44 12.91
C GLY A 172 -3.59 -3.92 11.87
N LYS A 173 -3.62 -3.35 10.65
CA LYS A 173 -4.56 -3.77 9.58
C LYS A 173 -4.45 -5.27 9.25
N SER A 174 -3.25 -5.75 8.98
CA SER A 174 -3.00 -7.17 8.69
C SER A 174 -3.32 -8.04 9.90
N THR A 175 -2.98 -7.60 11.10
CA THR A 175 -3.32 -8.29 12.35
C THR A 175 -4.83 -8.43 12.52
N LEU A 176 -5.59 -7.37 12.22
CA LEU A 176 -7.06 -7.41 12.28
C LEU A 176 -7.64 -8.36 11.22
N VAL A 177 -7.19 -8.24 9.97
CA VAL A 177 -7.83 -8.93 8.84
C VAL A 177 -7.27 -10.35 8.66
N GLN A 178 -5.94 -10.50 8.54
CA GLN A 178 -5.30 -11.78 8.25
C GLN A 178 -5.20 -12.65 9.50
N ASP A 179 -4.61 -12.11 10.57
CA ASP A 179 -4.32 -12.91 11.76
C ASP A 179 -5.59 -13.22 12.56
N THR A 180 -6.55 -12.26 12.64
CA THR A 180 -7.71 -12.41 13.51
C THR A 180 -8.98 -12.76 12.75
N LEU A 181 -9.46 -11.91 11.84
CA LEU A 181 -10.74 -12.11 11.14
C LEU A 181 -10.73 -13.39 10.30
N TYR A 182 -9.74 -13.53 9.41
CA TYR A 182 -9.62 -14.70 8.53
C TYR A 182 -9.49 -15.99 9.35
N GLY A 183 -8.57 -16.03 10.31
CA GLY A 183 -8.35 -17.19 11.16
C GLY A 183 -9.58 -17.58 11.98
N ALA A 184 -10.30 -16.61 12.54
CA ALA A 184 -11.51 -16.85 13.32
C ALA A 184 -12.67 -17.41 12.48
N ILE A 185 -12.84 -16.92 11.26
CA ILE A 185 -13.84 -17.44 10.32
C ILE A 185 -13.49 -18.86 9.90
N LYS A 186 -12.25 -19.11 9.46
CA LYS A 186 -11.77 -20.44 9.06
C LYS A 186 -11.95 -21.48 10.18
N LYS A 187 -11.64 -21.11 11.43
CA LYS A 187 -11.85 -22.00 12.58
C LYS A 187 -13.31 -22.40 12.74
N LYS A 188 -14.23 -21.43 12.67
CA LYS A 188 -15.67 -21.69 12.83
C LYS A 188 -16.27 -22.51 11.71
N ARG A 189 -15.74 -22.36 10.48
CA ARG A 189 -16.31 -23.03 9.28
C ARG A 189 -15.66 -24.37 8.99
N GLU A 190 -14.36 -24.49 9.13
CA GLU A 190 -13.57 -25.60 8.62
C GLU A 190 -12.70 -26.28 9.68
N GLY A 191 -12.78 -25.85 10.96
CA GLY A 191 -11.95 -26.43 12.02
C GLY A 191 -10.46 -26.07 11.89
N TYR A 192 -10.14 -24.91 11.32
CA TYR A 192 -8.77 -24.45 11.11
C TYR A 192 -7.95 -24.47 12.40
N THR A 193 -6.74 -25.07 12.32
CA THR A 193 -5.78 -25.25 13.43
C THR A 193 -4.59 -24.30 13.39
N GLY A 194 -4.52 -23.40 12.38
CA GLY A 194 -3.45 -22.41 12.27
C GLY A 194 -3.58 -21.29 13.29
N PHE A 195 -2.68 -20.33 13.18
CA PHE A 195 -2.65 -19.18 14.08
C PHE A 195 -3.90 -18.32 13.94
N ILE A 196 -4.46 -17.92 15.08
CA ILE A 196 -5.63 -17.03 15.16
C ILE A 196 -5.33 -15.97 16.19
N GLY A 197 -5.43 -14.70 15.81
CA GLY A 197 -5.22 -13.57 16.70
C GLY A 197 -6.21 -13.54 17.86
N HIS A 198 -5.77 -13.06 19.01
CA HIS A 198 -6.59 -12.95 20.22
C HIS A 198 -7.81 -12.06 19.97
N HIS A 199 -9.00 -12.59 20.30
CA HIS A 199 -10.28 -11.91 20.23
C HIS A 199 -11.28 -12.59 21.19
N GLU A 200 -12.30 -11.85 21.60
CA GLU A 200 -13.34 -12.38 22.52
C GLU A 200 -14.37 -13.21 21.76
N SER A 201 -14.92 -12.69 20.68
CA SER A 201 -15.96 -13.38 19.91
C SER A 201 -16.04 -12.91 18.47
N ILE A 202 -16.61 -13.79 17.62
CA ILE A 202 -16.99 -13.48 16.25
C ILE A 202 -18.42 -13.94 15.97
N HIS A 203 -19.24 -13.07 15.38
CA HIS A 203 -20.63 -13.31 15.03
C HIS A 203 -20.87 -13.10 13.55
N GLY A 204 -21.99 -13.63 13.02
CA GLY A 204 -22.38 -13.45 11.62
C GLY A 204 -21.71 -14.41 10.63
N THR A 205 -20.87 -15.30 11.07
CA THR A 205 -20.17 -16.28 10.20
C THR A 205 -21.12 -17.26 9.50
N GLN A 206 -22.33 -17.46 10.01
CA GLN A 206 -23.37 -18.31 9.39
C GLN A 206 -23.86 -17.77 8.03
N PHE A 207 -23.63 -16.50 7.74
CA PHE A 207 -24.06 -15.87 6.50
C PHE A 207 -23.05 -15.99 5.33
N ILE A 208 -21.89 -16.60 5.57
CA ILE A 208 -20.85 -16.82 4.56
C ILE A 208 -20.56 -18.31 4.43
N HIS A 209 -20.20 -18.73 3.23
CA HIS A 209 -19.85 -20.14 2.97
C HIS A 209 -18.37 -20.39 3.19
N ASP A 210 -17.51 -19.49 2.71
CA ASP A 210 -16.06 -19.64 2.76
C ASP A 210 -15.37 -18.29 2.92
N VAL A 211 -14.08 -18.32 3.28
CA VAL A 211 -13.19 -17.17 3.36
C VAL A 211 -11.87 -17.48 2.67
N ILE A 212 -11.45 -16.60 1.77
CA ILE A 212 -10.23 -16.71 0.98
C ILE A 212 -9.33 -15.52 1.33
N LEU A 213 -8.03 -15.78 1.46
CA LEU A 213 -7.00 -14.78 1.72
C LEU A 213 -6.11 -14.64 0.49
#